data_d04f419fae980ff0d60c41ddbcdbad40
#
_entry.id   d04f419fae980ff0d60c41ddbcdbad40
#
_cell.length_a   1.000
_cell.length_b   1.000
_cell.length_c   1.000
_cell.angle_alpha   90.00
_cell.angle_beta   90.00
_cell.angle_gamma   90.00
#
_symmetry.space_group_name_H-M   'P 1'
#
loop_
_entity.id
_entity.type
_entity.pdbx_description
1 polymer ?
#
loop_
_entity_poly.entity_id
_entity_poly.type
_entity_poly.pdbx_seq_one_letter_code
_entity_poly.pdbx_strand_id
1 'polypeptide(L)'
;MSETVRVQLAPGWQPMTADDLPAGLLRGTQDTVRYIAAAVPQTRAYAPNLVVVRTPLGPDEDPGAVLVGSGRAIVDAIAGVRMIDECPAEHLREGGRLRSGIYILDETALTFMQLAWIQETLSEGACLWTATFTCATREFGAHFGHMYEMSQSLEVVA
;
A
#
# COMPACT_ATOMS: atom_id res chain seq x y z
N MET A 1 5.88 6.22 21.92
CA MET A 1 4.49 5.91 21.52
C MET A 1 4.50 5.31 20.12
N SER A 2 3.73 4.29 19.93
CA SER A 2 3.64 3.65 18.61
C SER A 2 2.71 4.44 17.69
N GLU A 3 3.13 4.61 16.45
CA GLU A 3 2.31 5.23 15.42
C GLU A 3 1.09 4.37 15.11
N THR A 4 -0.03 5.02 14.89
CA THR A 4 -1.31 4.37 14.57
C THR A 4 -1.77 4.81 13.19
N VAL A 5 -2.15 3.85 12.37
CA VAL A 5 -2.76 4.11 11.06
C VAL A 5 -4.26 4.26 11.26
N ARG A 6 -4.82 5.33 10.73
CA ARG A 6 -6.26 5.59 10.68
C ARG A 6 -6.69 5.74 9.24
N VAL A 7 -7.78 5.10 8.88
CA VAL A 7 -8.39 5.20 7.56
C VAL A 7 -9.89 5.04 7.68
N GLN A 8 -10.63 5.84 6.93
CA GLN A 8 -12.08 5.68 6.81
C GLN A 8 -12.35 4.63 5.74
N LEU A 9 -12.70 3.42 6.18
CA LEU A 9 -12.95 2.31 5.27
C LEU A 9 -14.23 2.50 4.47
N ALA A 10 -14.18 2.10 3.21
CA ALA A 10 -15.35 2.05 2.35
C ALA A 10 -16.35 0.99 2.83
N PRO A 11 -17.66 1.12 2.46
CA PRO A 11 -18.64 0.10 2.81
C PRO A 11 -18.22 -1.30 2.37
N GLY A 12 -18.38 -2.27 3.27
CA GLY A 12 -17.99 -3.67 3.03
C GLY A 12 -16.52 -3.97 3.28
N TRP A 13 -15.69 -2.98 3.59
CA TRP A 13 -14.31 -3.18 4.03
C TRP A 13 -14.22 -3.29 5.54
N GLN A 14 -13.29 -4.12 6.01
CA GLN A 14 -13.04 -4.29 7.44
C GLN A 14 -11.55 -4.44 7.72
N PRO A 15 -11.08 -4.04 8.91
CA PRO A 15 -9.72 -4.32 9.34
C PRO A 15 -9.47 -5.82 9.39
N MET A 16 -8.26 -6.23 9.00
CA MET A 16 -7.81 -7.62 9.01
C MET A 16 -6.53 -7.76 9.81
N THR A 17 -6.26 -8.96 10.26
CA THR A 17 -4.96 -9.32 10.85
C THR A 17 -4.11 -10.06 9.83
N ALA A 18 -2.80 -10.17 10.09
CA ALA A 18 -1.91 -10.93 9.21
C ALA A 18 -2.34 -12.40 9.05
N ASP A 19 -2.96 -12.96 10.08
CA ASP A 19 -3.46 -14.35 10.08
C ASP A 19 -4.67 -14.56 9.17
N ASP A 20 -5.41 -13.49 8.87
CA ASP A 20 -6.57 -13.53 7.98
C ASP A 20 -6.19 -13.53 6.49
N LEU A 21 -4.93 -13.27 6.17
CA LEU A 21 -4.44 -13.23 4.80
C LEU A 21 -3.84 -14.57 4.37
N PRO A 22 -3.88 -14.89 3.05
CA PRO A 22 -3.22 -16.08 2.53
C PRO A 22 -1.74 -16.14 2.91
N ALA A 23 -1.26 -17.32 3.30
CA ALA A 23 0.14 -17.54 3.62
C ALA A 23 1.02 -17.12 2.43
N GLY A 24 2.04 -16.33 2.70
CA GLY A 24 2.99 -15.85 1.70
C GLY A 24 2.71 -14.47 1.12
N LEU A 25 1.49 -13.93 1.27
CA LEU A 25 1.17 -12.58 0.79
C LEU A 25 2.03 -11.49 1.47
N LEU A 26 2.37 -11.70 2.75
CA LEU A 26 3.18 -10.78 3.54
C LEU A 26 4.59 -11.34 3.83
N ARG A 27 5.02 -12.31 3.05
CA ARG A 27 6.33 -12.96 3.28
C ARG A 27 7.46 -11.92 3.25
N GLY A 28 8.22 -11.86 4.34
CA GLY A 28 9.32 -10.92 4.52
C GLY A 28 8.93 -9.50 4.93
N THR A 29 7.62 -9.21 5.05
CA THR A 29 7.12 -7.88 5.42
C THR A 29 6.30 -7.84 6.72
N GLN A 30 6.08 -8.99 7.38
CA GLN A 30 5.24 -9.10 8.57
C GLN A 30 5.63 -8.11 9.68
N ASP A 31 6.93 -7.93 9.90
CA ASP A 31 7.44 -7.05 10.96
C ASP A 31 7.27 -5.56 10.65
N THR A 32 7.04 -5.20 9.39
CA THR A 32 6.90 -3.83 8.92
C THR A 32 5.46 -3.44 8.59
N VAL A 33 4.55 -4.40 8.51
CA VAL A 33 3.12 -4.16 8.26
C VAL A 33 2.50 -3.49 9.48
N ARG A 34 1.81 -2.38 9.24
CA ARG A 34 1.16 -1.56 10.28
C ARG A 34 -0.35 -1.59 10.24
N TYR A 35 -0.92 -1.88 9.09
CA TYR A 35 -2.38 -1.94 8.95
C TYR A 35 -2.77 -2.80 7.76
N ILE A 36 -3.83 -3.55 7.90
CA ILE A 36 -4.42 -4.36 6.83
C ILE A 36 -5.93 -4.19 6.89
N ALA A 37 -6.55 -4.01 5.73
CA ALA A 37 -7.99 -4.06 5.57
C ALA A 37 -8.34 -4.79 4.27
N ALA A 38 -9.51 -5.38 4.20
CA ALA A 38 -10.00 -6.03 2.99
C ALA A 38 -11.51 -5.87 2.85
N ALA A 39 -11.97 -5.85 1.61
CA ALA A 39 -13.38 -5.98 1.32
C ALA A 39 -13.81 -7.43 1.56
N VAL A 40 -14.99 -7.61 2.15
CA VAL A 40 -15.57 -8.95 2.28
C VAL A 40 -16.01 -9.40 0.88
N PRO A 41 -15.41 -10.45 0.31
CA PRO A 41 -15.80 -10.88 -1.03
C PRO A 41 -17.19 -11.47 -1.02
N GLN A 42 -18.04 -11.02 -1.95
CA GLN A 42 -19.35 -11.62 -2.18
C GLN A 42 -19.26 -12.91 -2.99
N THR A 43 -18.07 -13.19 -3.56
CA THR A 43 -17.79 -14.36 -4.38
C THR A 43 -16.40 -14.89 -4.04
N ARG A 44 -15.98 -16.04 -4.65
CA ARG A 44 -14.62 -16.60 -4.52
C ARG A 44 -13.55 -15.80 -5.28
N ALA A 45 -13.84 -14.56 -5.68
CA ALA A 45 -12.88 -13.68 -6.31
C ALA A 45 -11.79 -13.21 -5.33
N TYR A 46 -10.68 -12.73 -5.87
CA TYR A 46 -9.64 -12.09 -5.08
C TYR A 46 -10.24 -10.93 -4.30
N ALA A 47 -10.08 -10.94 -2.98
CA ALA A 47 -10.61 -9.87 -2.13
C ALA A 47 -9.79 -8.58 -2.29
N PRO A 48 -10.40 -7.45 -2.69
CA PRO A 48 -9.72 -6.17 -2.65
C PRO A 48 -9.17 -5.91 -1.25
N ASN A 49 -7.92 -5.43 -1.18
CA ASN A 49 -7.26 -5.23 0.10
C ASN A 49 -6.38 -3.99 0.12
N LEU A 50 -6.08 -3.56 1.34
CA LEU A 50 -5.14 -2.49 1.66
C LEU A 50 -4.09 -3.03 2.61
N VAL A 51 -2.82 -2.82 2.28
CA VAL A 51 -1.70 -3.12 3.17
C VAL A 51 -0.88 -1.85 3.36
N VAL A 52 -0.71 -1.42 4.60
CA VAL A 52 0.12 -0.27 4.96
C VAL A 52 1.40 -0.76 5.60
N VAL A 53 2.52 -0.38 5.02
CA VAL A 53 3.86 -0.80 5.44
C VAL A 53 4.68 0.41 5.84
N ARG A 54 5.44 0.26 6.91
CA ARG A 54 6.41 1.23 7.40
C ARG A 54 7.82 0.65 7.29
N THR A 55 8.72 1.41 6.70
CA THR A 55 10.13 1.03 6.57
C THR A 55 11.01 2.16 7.13
N PRO A 56 11.66 1.95 8.28
CA PRO A 56 12.59 2.94 8.81
C PRO A 56 13.75 3.18 7.85
N LEU A 57 14.19 4.42 7.72
CA LEU A 57 15.38 4.78 6.97
C LEU A 57 16.61 4.67 7.87
N GLY A 58 17.72 4.22 7.28
CA GLY A 58 19.02 4.30 7.94
C GLY A 58 19.49 5.76 8.07
N PRO A 59 20.45 6.03 9.00
CA PRO A 59 20.91 7.40 9.27
C PRO A 59 21.59 8.06 8.06
N ASP A 60 22.15 7.27 7.16
CA ASP A 60 22.87 7.75 5.97
C ASP A 60 22.04 7.67 4.69
N GLU A 61 20.77 7.26 4.79
CA GLU A 61 19.88 7.17 3.62
C GLU A 61 19.23 8.52 3.32
N ASP A 62 19.29 8.93 2.06
CA ASP A 62 18.58 10.12 1.59
C ASP A 62 17.09 9.80 1.39
N PRO A 63 16.18 10.49 2.11
CA PRO A 63 14.74 10.21 2.02
C PRO A 63 14.18 10.30 0.60
N GLY A 64 14.60 11.30 -0.16
CA GLY A 64 14.16 11.47 -1.55
C GLY A 64 14.59 10.31 -2.44
N ALA A 65 15.83 9.84 -2.30
CA ALA A 65 16.35 8.70 -3.03
C ALA A 65 15.64 7.40 -2.64
N VAL A 66 15.35 7.21 -1.35
CA VAL A 66 14.59 6.05 -0.87
C VAL A 66 13.17 6.03 -1.45
N LEU A 67 12.50 7.18 -1.46
CA LEU A 67 11.16 7.29 -2.03
C LEU A 67 11.16 6.95 -3.53
N VAL A 68 12.07 7.51 -4.30
CA VAL A 68 12.20 7.19 -5.74
C VAL A 68 12.57 5.73 -5.95
N GLY A 69 13.54 5.22 -5.21
CA GLY A 69 14.00 3.83 -5.29
C GLY A 69 12.94 2.80 -4.91
N SER A 70 11.97 3.17 -4.09
CA SER A 70 10.89 2.26 -3.67
C SER A 70 9.98 1.84 -4.83
N GLY A 71 9.82 2.69 -5.85
CA GLY A 71 9.10 2.32 -7.07
C GLY A 71 9.83 1.22 -7.84
N ARG A 72 11.15 1.30 -7.94
CA ARG A 72 11.97 0.28 -8.58
C ARG A 72 11.97 -1.03 -7.78
N ALA A 73 11.93 -0.94 -6.47
CA ALA A 73 11.86 -2.12 -5.61
C ALA A 73 10.62 -2.99 -5.88
N ILE A 74 9.52 -2.41 -6.31
CA ILE A 74 8.33 -3.14 -6.74
C ILE A 74 8.64 -4.02 -7.95
N VAL A 75 9.34 -3.47 -8.94
CA VAL A 75 9.72 -4.19 -10.15
C VAL A 75 10.65 -5.37 -9.83
N ASP A 76 11.54 -5.19 -8.88
CA ASP A 76 12.47 -6.24 -8.46
C ASP A 76 11.79 -7.31 -7.58
N ALA A 77 10.77 -6.93 -6.82
CA ALA A 77 10.08 -7.82 -5.86
C ALA A 77 8.95 -8.65 -6.49
N ILE A 78 8.26 -8.12 -7.49
CA ILE A 78 7.10 -8.78 -8.11
C ILE A 78 7.45 -9.24 -9.52
N ALA A 79 7.60 -10.55 -9.70
CA ALA A 79 7.91 -11.13 -11.00
C ALA A 79 6.84 -10.79 -12.04
N GLY A 80 7.26 -10.23 -13.17
CA GLY A 80 6.37 -9.90 -14.29
C GLY A 80 5.49 -8.67 -14.07
N VAL A 81 5.71 -7.90 -13.02
CA VAL A 81 4.97 -6.66 -12.80
C VAL A 81 5.22 -5.68 -13.94
N ARG A 82 4.15 -5.02 -14.36
CA ARG A 82 4.21 -3.91 -15.31
C ARG A 82 3.68 -2.66 -14.63
N MET A 83 4.56 -1.69 -14.44
CA MET A 83 4.16 -0.37 -13.94
C MET A 83 3.37 0.34 -15.03
N ILE A 84 2.22 0.88 -14.66
CA ILE A 84 1.34 1.62 -15.58
C ILE A 84 1.62 3.10 -15.48
N ASP A 85 1.66 3.62 -14.26
CA ASP A 85 1.85 5.05 -14.03
C ASP A 85 2.54 5.32 -12.68
N GLU A 86 3.22 6.44 -12.62
CA GLU A 86 3.76 7.02 -11.40
C GLU A 86 3.73 8.54 -11.52
N CYS A 87 3.07 9.20 -10.57
CA CYS A 87 2.93 10.65 -10.57
C CYS A 87 3.09 11.23 -9.16
N PRO A 88 3.44 12.52 -9.05
CA PRO A 88 3.36 13.23 -7.78
C PRO A 88 1.93 13.22 -7.24
N ALA A 89 1.78 13.10 -5.92
CA ALA A 89 0.49 13.05 -5.24
C ALA A 89 0.43 14.03 -4.07
N GLU A 90 0.87 15.27 -4.30
CA GLU A 90 0.89 16.34 -3.29
C GLU A 90 -0.50 16.60 -2.67
N HIS A 91 -1.55 16.42 -3.47
CA HIS A 91 -2.94 16.60 -3.02
C HIS A 91 -3.41 15.50 -2.06
N LEU A 92 -2.73 14.36 -2.02
CA LEU A 92 -3.01 13.28 -1.08
C LEU A 92 -2.07 13.34 0.12
N ARG A 93 -0.80 13.61 -0.13
CA ARG A 93 0.25 13.64 0.89
C ARG A 93 1.41 14.50 0.42
N GLU A 94 1.90 15.40 1.29
CA GLU A 94 3.08 16.22 0.98
C GLU A 94 4.26 15.33 0.57
N GLY A 95 4.86 15.62 -0.58
CA GLY A 95 5.94 14.82 -1.16
C GLY A 95 5.53 13.43 -1.59
N GLY A 96 4.25 13.10 -1.56
CA GLY A 96 3.76 11.78 -1.90
C GLY A 96 3.86 11.44 -3.38
N ARG A 97 3.91 10.14 -3.66
CA ARG A 97 3.86 9.59 -5.02
C ARG A 97 2.76 8.55 -5.12
N LEU A 98 2.00 8.63 -6.19
CA LEU A 98 0.97 7.64 -6.49
C LEU A 98 1.45 6.78 -7.66
N ARG A 99 1.41 5.47 -7.47
CA ARG A 99 1.86 4.48 -8.45
C ARG A 99 0.74 3.51 -8.75
N SER A 100 0.73 2.98 -9.96
CA SER A 100 -0.13 1.86 -10.32
C SER A 100 0.62 0.85 -11.17
N GLY A 101 0.22 -0.38 -11.08
CA GLY A 101 0.83 -1.48 -11.82
C GLY A 101 -0.10 -2.68 -11.90
N ILE A 102 0.29 -3.63 -12.70
CA ILE A 102 -0.45 -4.86 -12.95
C ILE A 102 0.49 -6.06 -12.92
N TYR A 103 0.06 -7.16 -12.36
CA TYR A 103 0.80 -8.42 -12.35
C TYR A 103 -0.14 -9.61 -12.27
N ILE A 104 0.39 -10.80 -12.47
CA ILE A 104 -0.40 -12.03 -12.41
C ILE A 104 0.07 -12.83 -11.19
N LEU A 105 -0.89 -13.22 -10.36
CA LEU A 105 -0.69 -14.09 -9.23
C LEU A 105 -1.68 -15.26 -9.34
N ASP A 106 -1.15 -16.50 -9.39
CA ASP A 106 -1.97 -17.72 -9.47
C ASP A 106 -3.06 -17.62 -10.54
N GLU A 107 -2.69 -17.26 -11.76
CA GLU A 107 -3.57 -17.11 -12.94
C GLU A 107 -4.57 -15.95 -12.86
N THR A 108 -4.53 -15.15 -11.81
CA THR A 108 -5.38 -13.96 -11.65
C THR A 108 -4.59 -12.70 -11.94
N ALA A 109 -5.08 -11.88 -12.87
CA ALA A 109 -4.52 -10.56 -13.12
C ALA A 109 -4.95 -9.61 -12.00
N LEU A 110 -3.98 -8.99 -11.34
CA LEU A 110 -4.16 -8.03 -10.25
C LEU A 110 -3.68 -6.66 -10.66
N THR A 111 -4.39 -5.64 -10.23
CA THR A 111 -4.00 -4.24 -10.36
C THR A 111 -3.84 -3.65 -8.97
N PHE A 112 -2.76 -2.91 -8.76
CA PHE A 112 -2.55 -2.18 -7.52
C PHE A 112 -2.44 -0.68 -7.76
N MET A 113 -2.83 0.07 -6.73
CA MET A 113 -2.59 1.49 -6.56
C MET A 113 -1.81 1.67 -5.25
N GLN A 114 -0.67 2.32 -5.30
CA GLN A 114 0.17 2.54 -4.12
C GLN A 114 0.42 4.02 -3.91
N LEU A 115 0.09 4.51 -2.72
CA LEU A 115 0.54 5.80 -2.23
C LEU A 115 1.82 5.59 -1.40
N ALA A 116 2.89 6.30 -1.74
CA ALA A 116 4.17 6.25 -1.03
C ALA A 116 4.60 7.65 -0.59
N TRP A 117 5.09 7.77 0.64
CA TRP A 117 5.56 9.05 1.18
C TRP A 117 6.60 8.84 2.28
N ILE A 118 7.36 9.88 2.55
CA ILE A 118 8.27 9.94 3.70
C ILE A 118 7.60 10.74 4.81
N GLN A 119 7.65 10.21 6.02
CA GLN A 119 7.18 10.90 7.22
C GLN A 119 8.27 10.85 8.29
N GLU A 120 8.60 11.99 8.85
CA GLU A 120 9.52 12.09 9.98
C GLU A 120 8.74 12.09 11.28
N THR A 121 9.26 11.38 12.27
CA THR A 121 8.77 11.44 13.64
C THR A 121 9.89 11.79 14.58
N LEU A 122 9.55 12.48 15.67
CA LEU A 122 10.54 12.92 16.66
C LEU A 122 11.23 11.74 17.37
N SER A 123 10.59 10.58 17.43
CA SER A 123 11.09 9.44 18.18
C SER A 123 11.91 8.45 17.34
N GLU A 124 11.64 8.36 16.05
CA GLU A 124 12.18 7.27 15.21
C GLU A 124 12.82 7.76 13.90
N GLY A 125 12.84 9.08 13.67
CA GLY A 125 13.41 9.65 12.45
C GLY A 125 12.52 9.48 11.23
N ALA A 126 13.12 9.48 10.03
CA ALA A 126 12.41 9.35 8.78
C ALA A 126 12.02 7.89 8.50
N CYS A 127 10.81 7.71 8.03
CA CYS A 127 10.29 6.41 7.60
C CYS A 127 9.64 6.52 6.22
N LEU A 128 9.84 5.51 5.39
CA LEU A 128 9.05 5.33 4.19
C LEU A 128 7.74 4.63 4.56
N TRP A 129 6.65 5.24 4.17
CA TRP A 129 5.32 4.66 4.29
C TRP A 129 4.77 4.31 2.91
N THR A 130 4.16 3.15 2.78
CA THR A 130 3.44 2.75 1.58
C THR A 130 2.06 2.23 1.95
N ALA A 131 1.06 2.68 1.22
CA ALA A 131 -0.31 2.16 1.31
C ALA A 131 -0.67 1.57 -0.03
N THR A 132 -0.76 0.25 -0.11
CA THR A 132 -0.99 -0.48 -1.37
C THR A 132 -2.39 -1.07 -1.35
N PHE A 133 -3.21 -0.63 -2.30
CA PHE A 133 -4.53 -1.18 -2.59
C PHE A 133 -4.41 -2.13 -3.78
N THR A 134 -4.91 -3.36 -3.64
CA THR A 134 -4.84 -4.37 -4.70
C THR A 134 -6.22 -5.00 -4.90
N CYS A 135 -6.60 -5.20 -6.14
CA CYS A 135 -7.81 -5.92 -6.51
C CYS A 135 -7.62 -6.68 -7.83
N ALA A 136 -8.57 -7.53 -8.17
CA ALA A 136 -8.57 -8.16 -9.49
C ALA A 136 -8.68 -7.07 -10.58
N THR A 137 -7.88 -7.19 -11.63
CA THR A 137 -7.81 -6.19 -12.70
C THR A 137 -9.18 -5.90 -13.32
N ARG A 138 -9.99 -6.94 -13.52
CA ARG A 138 -11.35 -6.79 -14.08
C ARG A 138 -12.29 -5.98 -13.18
N GLU A 139 -11.98 -5.84 -11.90
CA GLU A 139 -12.79 -5.13 -10.91
C GLU A 139 -12.23 -3.76 -10.54
N PHE A 140 -11.06 -3.41 -11.06
CA PHE A 140 -10.36 -2.18 -10.68
C PHE A 140 -11.23 -0.93 -10.91
N GLY A 141 -11.93 -0.85 -12.03
CA GLY A 141 -12.82 0.28 -12.31
C GLY A 141 -13.94 0.44 -11.30
N ALA A 142 -14.46 -0.66 -10.77
CA ALA A 142 -15.52 -0.64 -9.74
C ALA A 142 -14.99 -0.23 -8.35
N HIS A 143 -13.71 -0.52 -8.04
CA HIS A 143 -13.13 -0.27 -6.72
C HIS A 143 -12.28 0.99 -6.64
N PHE A 144 -11.84 1.54 -7.77
CA PHE A 144 -10.91 2.68 -7.79
C PHE A 144 -11.40 3.89 -6.99
N GLY A 145 -12.68 4.26 -7.14
CA GLY A 145 -13.25 5.39 -6.40
C GLY A 145 -13.14 5.21 -4.88
N HIS A 146 -13.49 4.04 -4.38
CA HIS A 146 -13.37 3.71 -2.96
C HIS A 146 -11.91 3.69 -2.48
N MET A 147 -11.01 3.10 -3.27
CA MET A 147 -9.58 3.08 -2.94
C MET A 147 -9.01 4.49 -2.88
N TYR A 148 -9.38 5.35 -3.82
CA TYR A 148 -8.95 6.74 -3.84
C TYR A 148 -9.46 7.52 -2.62
N GLU A 149 -10.74 7.38 -2.28
CA GLU A 149 -11.32 8.00 -1.09
C GLU A 149 -10.65 7.52 0.20
N MET A 150 -10.37 6.22 0.31
CA MET A 150 -9.64 5.67 1.45
C MET A 150 -8.23 6.25 1.55
N SER A 151 -7.54 6.41 0.41
CA SER A 151 -6.20 7.02 0.40
C SER A 151 -6.22 8.48 0.86
N GLN A 152 -7.29 9.22 0.55
CA GLN A 152 -7.47 10.59 1.02
C GLN A 152 -7.67 10.67 2.54
N SER A 153 -8.36 9.69 3.13
CA SER A 153 -8.65 9.65 4.57
C SER A 153 -7.53 9.03 5.40
N LEU A 154 -6.55 8.41 4.76
CA LEU A 154 -5.50 7.68 5.46
C LEU A 154 -4.56 8.64 6.21
N GLU A 155 -4.37 8.40 7.49
CA GLU A 155 -3.50 9.16 8.36
C GLU A 155 -2.60 8.24 9.19
N VAL A 156 -1.40 8.70 9.45
CA VAL A 156 -0.50 8.10 10.43
C VAL A 156 -0.33 9.09 11.57
N VAL A 157 -0.79 8.70 12.74
CA VAL A 157 -0.76 9.53 13.95
C VAL A 157 0.14 8.92 15.01
N ALA A 158 0.84 9.78 15.72
CA ALA A 158 1.69 9.38 16.83
C ALA A 158 0.86 9.01 18.07
#